data_3e80be7519dccbacfb1dd13f991a4a8d
#
_entry.id   3e80be7519dccbacfb1dd13f991a4a8d
#
_cell.length_a   1.000
_cell.length_b   1.000
_cell.length_c   1.000
_cell.angle_alpha   90.00
_cell.angle_beta   90.00
_cell.angle_gamma   90.00
#
_symmetry.space_group_name_H-M   'P 1'
#
loop_
_entity.id
_entity.type
_entity.pdbx_description
1 polymer ?
#
loop_
_entity_poly.entity_id
_entity_poly.type
_entity_poly.pdbx_seq_one_letter_code
_entity_poly.pdbx_strand_id
1 'polypeptide(L)'
;MKNNALAVIRSNPFWSYQIAGWSIWFSLLVAGTFAFEPSSYLFARSLGYFYIAVLGFILSSGLRYLFLFVSGFRLVVRSLMCFLSVVIASILWPVLIVTVGRVVPLDWAGLESSGVIPTEPFDNVVDLTYPVFYIWGGLYFVIKLMLLLQVEREKVLRSTALANQAQLSMLRYQLNPHFLFNTLNAISTLVLDKATQQANEMLTKLSKFLRYSLDHSPLDRVTLANELETSQLYLDIEKVRFADRLRLQFNIDADVGEAQVPTLLLQPIIENSIKHGISKAEDGGTIVIAAKKAEGDRLLIEVIDDGPGVPDHEIAGQKFQPSKGVGISNIRNRLQEIYGESYELIFTNAEPRGLRVTILIPYERN
;
A
#
# COMPACT_ATOMS: atom_id res chain seq x y z
N MET A 1 -14.93 6.69 3.82
CA MET A 1 -15.00 5.59 2.84
C MET A 1 -16.35 5.47 2.10
N LYS A 2 -17.52 5.70 2.73
CA LYS A 2 -18.84 5.70 2.06
C LYS A 2 -18.98 6.76 0.95
N ASN A 3 -18.34 7.91 1.06
CA ASN A 3 -18.48 9.02 0.10
C ASN A 3 -17.83 8.76 -1.27
N ASN A 4 -16.75 7.97 -1.35
CA ASN A 4 -16.10 7.68 -2.62
C ASN A 4 -16.86 6.65 -3.47
N ALA A 5 -17.52 5.67 -2.85
CA ALA A 5 -18.36 4.72 -3.57
C ALA A 5 -19.59 5.41 -4.21
N LEU A 6 -20.17 6.38 -3.50
CA LEU A 6 -21.28 7.20 -4.02
C LEU A 6 -20.84 8.15 -5.14
N ALA A 7 -19.60 8.67 -5.10
CA ALA A 7 -19.04 9.50 -6.16
C ALA A 7 -18.81 8.70 -7.45
N VAL A 8 -18.29 7.48 -7.36
CA VAL A 8 -18.11 6.56 -8.50
C VAL A 8 -19.45 6.16 -9.11
N ILE A 9 -20.49 5.95 -8.29
CA ILE A 9 -21.84 5.65 -8.78
C ILE A 9 -22.49 6.87 -9.44
N ARG A 10 -22.16 8.09 -9.01
CA ARG A 10 -22.66 9.35 -9.63
C ARG A 10 -21.97 9.72 -10.94
N SER A 11 -20.67 9.44 -11.09
CA SER A 11 -19.90 9.68 -12.32
C SER A 11 -20.09 8.59 -13.38
N ASN A 12 -20.94 7.60 -13.14
CA ASN A 12 -21.14 6.45 -13.98
C ASN A 12 -21.81 6.81 -15.30
N PRO A 13 -21.34 6.31 -16.44
CA PRO A 13 -21.95 6.52 -17.76
C PRO A 13 -23.29 5.76 -17.93
N PHE A 14 -24.05 5.59 -16.85
CA PHE A 14 -25.34 4.90 -16.85
C PHE A 14 -26.27 5.45 -17.94
N TRP A 15 -26.38 6.77 -18.04
CA TRP A 15 -27.26 7.39 -19.02
C TRP A 15 -26.83 7.08 -20.44
N SER A 16 -25.53 7.00 -20.71
CA SER A 16 -25.02 6.61 -22.02
C SER A 16 -25.39 5.16 -22.36
N TYR A 17 -25.22 4.23 -21.41
CA TYR A 17 -25.65 2.84 -21.58
C TYR A 17 -27.16 2.69 -21.70
N GLN A 18 -27.91 3.45 -20.92
CA GLN A 18 -29.37 3.45 -20.92
C GLN A 18 -29.91 3.91 -22.28
N ILE A 19 -29.43 5.07 -22.78
CA ILE A 19 -29.81 5.59 -24.09
C ILE A 19 -29.38 4.62 -25.19
N ALA A 20 -28.14 4.13 -25.18
CA ALA A 20 -27.64 3.20 -26.17
C ALA A 20 -28.48 1.90 -26.21
N GLY A 21 -28.77 1.31 -25.05
CA GLY A 21 -29.55 0.07 -24.95
C GLY A 21 -30.96 0.22 -25.57
N TRP A 22 -31.68 1.27 -25.15
CA TRP A 22 -33.02 1.50 -25.68
C TRP A 22 -33.01 1.93 -27.16
N SER A 23 -31.99 2.66 -27.62
CA SER A 23 -31.83 3.01 -29.05
C SER A 23 -31.53 1.78 -29.90
N ILE A 24 -30.68 0.88 -29.43
CA ILE A 24 -30.38 -0.39 -30.12
C ILE A 24 -31.66 -1.25 -30.21
N TRP A 25 -32.38 -1.41 -29.10
CA TRP A 25 -33.61 -2.18 -29.06
C TRP A 25 -34.65 -1.62 -30.00
N PHE A 26 -34.89 -0.30 -30.01
CA PHE A 26 -35.77 0.39 -30.95
C PHE A 26 -35.35 0.15 -32.41
N SER A 27 -34.04 0.33 -32.69
CA SER A 27 -33.50 0.15 -34.04
C SER A 27 -33.69 -1.28 -34.58
N LEU A 28 -33.53 -2.29 -33.70
CA LEU A 28 -33.74 -3.69 -34.07
C LEU A 28 -35.20 -3.97 -34.42
N LEU A 29 -36.15 -3.40 -33.67
CA LEU A 29 -37.57 -3.54 -33.98
C LEU A 29 -37.96 -2.87 -35.29
N VAL A 30 -37.46 -1.64 -35.54
CA VAL A 30 -37.70 -0.93 -36.79
C VAL A 30 -37.07 -1.68 -37.97
N ALA A 31 -35.84 -2.19 -37.80
CA ALA A 31 -35.19 -3.00 -38.85
C ALA A 31 -35.97 -4.28 -39.16
N GLY A 32 -36.54 -4.92 -38.15
CA GLY A 32 -37.43 -6.06 -38.34
C GLY A 32 -38.67 -5.74 -39.17
N THR A 33 -39.29 -4.56 -38.93
CA THR A 33 -40.44 -4.13 -39.77
C THR A 33 -40.06 -3.89 -41.22
N PHE A 34 -38.91 -3.28 -41.48
CA PHE A 34 -38.40 -3.07 -42.84
C PHE A 34 -38.19 -4.40 -43.59
N ALA A 35 -37.77 -5.45 -42.89
CA ALA A 35 -37.45 -6.74 -43.49
C ALA A 35 -38.68 -7.60 -43.82
N PHE A 36 -39.77 -7.48 -43.02
CA PHE A 36 -40.85 -8.47 -43.06
C PHE A 36 -42.24 -7.89 -43.30
N GLU A 37 -42.39 -6.54 -43.33
CA GLU A 37 -43.71 -5.90 -43.38
C GLU A 37 -43.92 -5.01 -44.61
N PRO A 38 -45.20 -4.81 -45.06
CA PRO A 38 -45.53 -3.90 -46.14
C PRO A 38 -45.17 -2.44 -45.80
N SER A 39 -44.71 -1.71 -46.80
CA SER A 39 -44.26 -0.30 -46.66
C SER A 39 -45.35 0.65 -46.13
N SER A 40 -46.62 0.33 -46.31
CA SER A 40 -47.76 1.14 -45.86
C SER A 40 -47.84 1.32 -44.35
N TYR A 41 -47.29 0.40 -43.55
CA TYR A 41 -47.35 0.43 -42.08
C TYR A 41 -46.06 0.87 -41.41
N LEU A 42 -44.98 1.08 -42.15
CA LEU A 42 -43.65 1.35 -41.60
C LEU A 42 -43.64 2.57 -40.67
N PHE A 43 -44.27 3.67 -41.07
CA PHE A 43 -44.31 4.89 -40.27
C PHE A 43 -45.06 4.67 -38.93
N ALA A 44 -46.29 4.14 -39.03
CA ALA A 44 -47.11 3.89 -37.85
C ALA A 44 -46.46 2.92 -36.87
N ARG A 45 -45.86 1.83 -37.35
CA ARG A 45 -45.14 0.86 -36.52
C ARG A 45 -43.88 1.45 -35.88
N SER A 46 -43.08 2.21 -36.63
CA SER A 46 -41.91 2.89 -36.09
C SER A 46 -42.28 3.84 -34.97
N LEU A 47 -43.38 4.60 -35.13
CA LEU A 47 -43.87 5.49 -34.09
C LEU A 47 -44.37 4.74 -32.86
N GLY A 48 -45.04 3.59 -33.04
CA GLY A 48 -45.48 2.71 -31.96
C GLY A 48 -44.31 2.12 -31.19
N TYR A 49 -43.28 1.64 -31.85
CA TYR A 49 -42.06 1.14 -31.17
C TYR A 49 -41.31 2.24 -30.43
N PHE A 50 -41.25 3.45 -30.97
CA PHE A 50 -40.69 4.62 -30.29
C PHE A 50 -41.45 4.91 -28.98
N TYR A 51 -42.78 4.94 -29.06
CA TYR A 51 -43.64 5.10 -27.87
C TYR A 51 -43.38 4.02 -26.80
N ILE A 52 -43.33 2.73 -27.19
CA ILE A 52 -43.07 1.61 -26.33
C ILE A 52 -41.66 1.75 -25.69
N ALA A 53 -40.65 2.13 -26.47
CA ALA A 53 -39.28 2.34 -26.01
C ALA A 53 -39.19 3.49 -24.99
N VAL A 54 -39.90 4.60 -25.20
CA VAL A 54 -39.93 5.73 -24.24
C VAL A 54 -40.53 5.32 -22.91
N LEU A 55 -41.64 4.59 -22.90
CA LEU A 55 -42.26 4.09 -21.69
C LEU A 55 -41.30 3.13 -20.92
N GLY A 56 -40.63 2.24 -21.66
CA GLY A 56 -39.65 1.32 -21.09
C GLY A 56 -38.41 2.05 -20.54
N PHE A 57 -37.92 3.09 -21.23
CA PHE A 57 -36.86 3.95 -20.77
C PHE A 57 -37.21 4.66 -19.45
N ILE A 58 -38.42 5.20 -19.34
CA ILE A 58 -38.90 5.87 -18.13
C ILE A 58 -38.98 4.88 -16.97
N LEU A 59 -39.57 3.71 -17.20
CA LEU A 59 -39.76 2.69 -16.16
C LEU A 59 -38.42 2.11 -15.69
N SER A 60 -37.52 1.78 -16.60
CA SER A 60 -36.18 1.28 -16.24
C SER A 60 -35.33 2.34 -15.55
N SER A 61 -35.50 3.63 -15.88
CA SER A 61 -34.89 4.73 -15.14
C SER A 61 -35.40 4.81 -13.71
N GLY A 62 -36.71 4.61 -13.51
CA GLY A 62 -37.32 4.51 -12.17
C GLY A 62 -36.75 3.34 -11.35
N LEU A 63 -36.59 2.17 -11.96
CA LEU A 63 -35.95 1.02 -11.30
C LEU A 63 -34.54 1.32 -10.82
N ARG A 64 -33.76 2.06 -11.57
CA ARG A 64 -32.41 2.50 -11.12
C ARG A 64 -32.47 3.27 -9.82
N TYR A 65 -33.37 4.25 -9.70
CA TYR A 65 -33.50 5.04 -8.46
C TYR A 65 -33.93 4.15 -7.29
N LEU A 66 -34.82 3.19 -7.53
CA LEU A 66 -35.18 2.20 -6.54
C LEU A 66 -33.98 1.34 -6.13
N PHE A 67 -33.15 0.86 -7.08
CA PHE A 67 -31.93 0.09 -6.79
C PHE A 67 -30.90 0.90 -6.01
N LEU A 68 -30.80 2.20 -6.23
CA LEU A 68 -29.98 3.10 -5.43
C LEU A 68 -30.51 3.25 -4.01
N PHE A 69 -31.80 3.41 -3.87
CA PHE A 69 -32.48 3.53 -2.55
C PHE A 69 -32.28 2.26 -1.71
N VAL A 70 -32.50 1.09 -2.28
CA VAL A 70 -32.34 -0.19 -1.55
C VAL A 70 -30.88 -0.62 -1.38
N SER A 71 -29.92 0.11 -1.91
CA SER A 71 -28.47 -0.24 -1.82
C SER A 71 -27.95 -0.28 -0.38
N GLY A 72 -28.61 0.40 0.56
CA GLY A 72 -28.25 0.41 1.98
C GLY A 72 -28.74 -0.80 2.78
N PHE A 73 -29.62 -1.63 2.24
CA PHE A 73 -30.15 -2.81 2.93
C PHE A 73 -29.18 -4.00 2.92
N ARG A 74 -29.44 -4.98 3.79
CA ARG A 74 -28.68 -6.25 3.82
C ARG A 74 -28.78 -6.96 2.46
N LEU A 75 -27.73 -7.66 2.07
CA LEU A 75 -27.57 -8.26 0.74
C LEU A 75 -28.80 -9.06 0.29
N VAL A 76 -29.31 -9.96 1.15
CA VAL A 76 -30.45 -10.82 0.82
C VAL A 76 -31.72 -10.00 0.56
N VAL A 77 -32.03 -9.05 1.46
CA VAL A 77 -33.21 -8.16 1.33
C VAL A 77 -33.11 -7.33 0.08
N ARG A 78 -31.94 -6.73 -0.17
CA ARG A 78 -31.66 -5.94 -1.37
C ARG A 78 -31.85 -6.74 -2.64
N SER A 79 -31.28 -7.96 -2.73
CA SER A 79 -31.40 -8.81 -3.90
C SER A 79 -32.85 -9.20 -4.18
N LEU A 80 -33.59 -9.55 -3.12
CA LEU A 80 -35.00 -9.87 -3.24
C LEU A 80 -35.83 -8.67 -3.72
N MET A 81 -35.62 -7.49 -3.14
CA MET A 81 -36.33 -6.25 -3.54
C MET A 81 -36.02 -5.88 -5.00
N CYS A 82 -34.74 -5.99 -5.43
CA CYS A 82 -34.36 -5.73 -6.82
C CYS A 82 -35.01 -6.75 -7.76
N PHE A 83 -35.02 -8.02 -7.44
CA PHE A 83 -35.66 -9.04 -8.24
C PHE A 83 -37.17 -8.81 -8.39
N LEU A 84 -37.86 -8.62 -7.25
CA LEU A 84 -39.29 -8.36 -7.25
C LEU A 84 -39.65 -7.10 -8.05
N SER A 85 -38.85 -6.04 -7.96
CA SER A 85 -39.12 -4.82 -8.71
C SER A 85 -38.93 -5.00 -10.22
N VAL A 86 -38.00 -5.84 -10.70
CA VAL A 86 -37.88 -6.22 -12.10
C VAL A 86 -39.11 -7.00 -12.57
N VAL A 87 -39.58 -7.96 -11.77
CA VAL A 87 -40.81 -8.73 -12.05
C VAL A 87 -42.03 -7.80 -12.13
N ILE A 88 -42.19 -6.90 -11.17
CA ILE A 88 -43.29 -5.92 -11.16
C ILE A 88 -43.20 -5.02 -12.40
N ALA A 89 -42.01 -4.52 -12.75
CA ALA A 89 -41.84 -3.67 -13.92
C ALA A 89 -42.16 -4.40 -15.24
N SER A 90 -41.80 -5.68 -15.36
CA SER A 90 -42.12 -6.50 -16.53
C SER A 90 -43.63 -6.69 -16.71
N ILE A 91 -44.41 -6.75 -15.62
CA ILE A 91 -45.88 -6.82 -15.67
C ILE A 91 -46.50 -5.45 -15.90
N LEU A 92 -45.95 -4.42 -15.26
CA LEU A 92 -46.49 -3.06 -15.31
C LEU A 92 -46.31 -2.43 -16.71
N TRP A 93 -45.24 -2.74 -17.44
CA TRP A 93 -44.94 -2.13 -18.73
C TRP A 93 -46.01 -2.39 -19.80
N PRO A 94 -46.46 -3.65 -20.09
CA PRO A 94 -47.56 -3.87 -21.01
C PRO A 94 -48.86 -3.19 -20.61
N VAL A 95 -49.16 -3.18 -19.29
CA VAL A 95 -50.32 -2.46 -18.75
C VAL A 95 -50.24 -0.95 -19.05
N LEU A 96 -49.07 -0.34 -18.88
CA LEU A 96 -48.85 1.07 -19.21
C LEU A 96 -48.98 1.35 -20.71
N ILE A 97 -48.43 0.46 -21.57
CA ILE A 97 -48.52 0.61 -23.03
C ILE A 97 -49.98 0.72 -23.45
N VAL A 98 -50.83 -0.22 -23.01
CA VAL A 98 -52.27 -0.23 -23.35
C VAL A 98 -53.00 0.94 -22.71
N THR A 99 -52.80 1.22 -21.43
CA THR A 99 -53.54 2.25 -20.68
C THR A 99 -53.26 3.64 -21.23
N VAL A 100 -51.97 3.97 -21.48
CA VAL A 100 -51.58 5.27 -22.01
C VAL A 100 -51.98 5.37 -23.49
N GLY A 101 -51.88 4.25 -24.23
CA GLY A 101 -52.34 4.19 -25.63
C GLY A 101 -53.84 4.48 -25.84
N ARG A 102 -54.70 4.07 -24.83
CA ARG A 102 -56.13 4.39 -24.81
C ARG A 102 -56.45 5.85 -24.44
N VAL A 103 -55.59 6.49 -23.68
CA VAL A 103 -55.79 7.89 -23.22
C VAL A 103 -55.27 8.89 -24.24
N VAL A 104 -54.16 8.59 -24.93
CA VAL A 104 -53.60 9.43 -25.95
C VAL A 104 -54.26 9.04 -27.30
N PRO A 105 -54.95 9.97 -27.97
CA PRO A 105 -55.59 9.68 -29.26
C PRO A 105 -54.47 9.44 -30.33
N LEU A 106 -54.12 8.16 -30.54
CA LEU A 106 -53.09 7.76 -31.52
C LEU A 106 -53.64 7.41 -32.88
N ASP A 107 -54.94 7.53 -33.07
CA ASP A 107 -55.70 7.23 -34.30
C ASP A 107 -55.20 7.99 -35.52
N TRP A 108 -54.80 9.27 -35.33
CA TRP A 108 -54.30 10.13 -36.41
C TRP A 108 -53.02 9.58 -37.09
N ALA A 109 -52.27 8.72 -36.41
CA ALA A 109 -51.04 8.10 -36.92
C ALA A 109 -51.26 6.68 -37.46
N GLY A 110 -52.50 6.14 -37.46
CA GLY A 110 -52.81 4.78 -37.86
C GLY A 110 -52.22 3.71 -36.91
N LEU A 111 -51.94 4.08 -35.66
CA LEU A 111 -51.24 3.20 -34.71
C LEU A 111 -52.12 2.01 -34.29
N GLU A 112 -53.42 2.19 -34.14
CA GLU A 112 -54.37 1.11 -33.86
C GLU A 112 -54.45 0.09 -35.00
N SER A 113 -54.53 0.59 -36.24
CA SER A 113 -54.59 -0.27 -37.44
C SER A 113 -53.28 -0.98 -37.73
N SER A 114 -52.16 -0.49 -37.20
CA SER A 114 -50.83 -1.10 -37.38
C SER A 114 -50.62 -2.36 -36.55
N GLY A 115 -51.46 -2.61 -35.52
CA GLY A 115 -51.36 -3.75 -34.61
C GLY A 115 -50.15 -3.74 -33.70
N VAL A 116 -49.41 -2.62 -33.61
CA VAL A 116 -48.22 -2.49 -32.74
C VAL A 116 -48.61 -2.23 -31.29
N ILE A 117 -49.67 -1.44 -31.10
CA ILE A 117 -50.23 -1.21 -29.75
C ILE A 117 -51.36 -2.22 -29.56
N PRO A 118 -51.19 -3.14 -28.62
CA PRO A 118 -52.23 -4.17 -28.41
C PRO A 118 -53.46 -3.54 -27.77
N THR A 119 -54.60 -4.11 -28.07
CA THR A 119 -55.90 -3.71 -27.48
C THR A 119 -56.09 -4.22 -26.07
N GLU A 120 -55.46 -5.34 -25.77
CA GLU A 120 -55.42 -5.95 -24.40
C GLU A 120 -54.00 -6.06 -23.89
N PRO A 121 -53.77 -5.85 -22.56
CA PRO A 121 -52.43 -5.81 -21.95
C PRO A 121 -51.61 -7.07 -22.13
N PHE A 122 -52.26 -8.19 -22.35
CA PHE A 122 -51.62 -9.54 -22.36
C PHE A 122 -51.64 -10.22 -23.74
N ASP A 123 -52.22 -9.56 -24.78
CA ASP A 123 -52.19 -10.07 -26.13
C ASP A 123 -50.87 -9.79 -26.83
N ASN A 124 -50.16 -10.80 -27.27
CA ASN A 124 -48.92 -10.74 -28.09
C ASN A 124 -47.76 -9.89 -27.53
N VAL A 125 -48.03 -8.96 -26.61
CA VAL A 125 -47.02 -8.05 -26.01
C VAL A 125 -46.20 -8.78 -24.96
N VAL A 126 -46.80 -9.79 -24.32
CA VAL A 126 -46.17 -10.60 -23.27
C VAL A 126 -44.89 -11.23 -23.77
N ASP A 127 -44.90 -11.83 -24.97
CA ASP A 127 -43.73 -12.54 -25.51
C ASP A 127 -42.56 -11.60 -25.88
N LEU A 128 -42.84 -10.36 -26.21
CA LEU A 128 -41.82 -9.40 -26.63
C LEU A 128 -41.31 -8.52 -25.48
N THR A 129 -42.16 -8.22 -24.52
CA THR A 129 -41.84 -7.25 -23.47
C THR A 129 -41.24 -7.85 -22.20
N TYR A 130 -41.67 -9.05 -21.79
CA TYR A 130 -41.13 -9.70 -20.58
C TYR A 130 -39.61 -9.87 -20.60
N PRO A 131 -38.99 -10.44 -21.65
CA PRO A 131 -37.55 -10.70 -21.64
C PRO A 131 -36.73 -9.42 -21.56
N VAL A 132 -37.23 -8.27 -22.05
CA VAL A 132 -36.48 -7.00 -22.10
C VAL A 132 -36.09 -6.53 -20.69
N PHE A 133 -37.01 -6.54 -19.72
CA PHE A 133 -36.70 -6.10 -18.35
C PHE A 133 -35.78 -7.08 -17.62
N TYR A 134 -35.88 -8.36 -17.88
CA TYR A 134 -34.93 -9.35 -17.30
C TYR A 134 -33.54 -9.18 -17.89
N ILE A 135 -33.42 -9.00 -19.21
CA ILE A 135 -32.15 -8.72 -19.88
C ILE A 135 -31.58 -7.38 -19.38
N TRP A 136 -32.40 -6.34 -19.31
CA TRP A 136 -31.99 -5.02 -18.80
C TRP A 136 -31.49 -5.14 -17.33
N GLY A 137 -32.24 -5.80 -16.45
CA GLY A 137 -31.87 -6.02 -15.07
C GLY A 137 -30.57 -6.82 -14.94
N GLY A 138 -30.42 -7.90 -15.72
CA GLY A 138 -29.21 -8.70 -15.76
C GLY A 138 -27.99 -7.89 -16.20
N LEU A 139 -28.09 -7.14 -17.32
CA LEU A 139 -27.02 -6.27 -17.80
C LEU A 139 -26.65 -5.18 -16.76
N TYR A 140 -27.66 -4.56 -16.14
CA TYR A 140 -27.43 -3.57 -15.10
C TYR A 140 -26.57 -4.14 -13.94
N PHE A 141 -26.91 -5.34 -13.47
CA PHE A 141 -26.15 -5.97 -12.38
C PHE A 141 -24.77 -6.44 -12.81
N VAL A 142 -24.61 -6.97 -14.03
CA VAL A 142 -23.31 -7.38 -14.57
C VAL A 142 -22.38 -6.17 -14.72
N ILE A 143 -22.85 -5.08 -15.30
CA ILE A 143 -22.07 -3.85 -15.44
C ILE A 143 -21.69 -3.31 -14.06
N LYS A 144 -22.65 -3.24 -13.14
CA LYS A 144 -22.40 -2.79 -11.76
C LYS A 144 -21.38 -3.66 -11.04
N LEU A 145 -21.46 -4.97 -11.20
CA LEU A 145 -20.50 -5.91 -10.61
C LEU A 145 -19.09 -5.71 -11.20
N MET A 146 -18.99 -5.59 -12.52
CA MET A 146 -17.71 -5.33 -13.19
C MET A 146 -17.06 -4.04 -12.69
N LEU A 147 -17.82 -2.96 -12.54
CA LEU A 147 -17.33 -1.67 -12.05
C LEU A 147 -16.87 -1.78 -10.57
N LEU A 148 -17.60 -2.51 -9.74
CA LEU A 148 -17.19 -2.76 -8.35
C LEU A 148 -15.90 -3.57 -8.27
N LEU A 149 -15.78 -4.63 -9.09
CA LEU A 149 -14.58 -5.46 -9.16
C LEU A 149 -13.36 -4.65 -9.66
N GLN A 150 -13.54 -3.75 -10.62
CA GLN A 150 -12.47 -2.86 -11.08
C GLN A 150 -11.97 -1.96 -9.95
N VAL A 151 -12.87 -1.31 -9.21
CA VAL A 151 -12.51 -0.45 -8.06
C VAL A 151 -11.76 -1.23 -6.98
N GLU A 152 -12.22 -2.43 -6.64
CA GLU A 152 -11.53 -3.27 -5.65
C GLU A 152 -10.15 -3.74 -6.16
N ARG A 153 -10.04 -4.09 -7.43
CA ARG A 153 -8.77 -4.46 -8.06
C ARG A 153 -7.76 -3.31 -8.06
N GLU A 154 -8.21 -2.08 -8.36
CA GLU A 154 -7.36 -0.89 -8.29
C GLU A 154 -6.87 -0.62 -6.86
N LYS A 155 -7.73 -0.80 -5.85
CA LYS A 155 -7.34 -0.66 -4.44
C LYS A 155 -6.26 -1.67 -4.04
N VAL A 156 -6.44 -2.95 -4.41
CA VAL A 156 -5.46 -4.01 -4.12
C VAL A 156 -4.12 -3.69 -4.79
N LEU A 157 -4.13 -3.35 -6.08
CA LEU A 157 -2.91 -2.99 -6.81
C LEU A 157 -2.19 -1.80 -6.18
N ARG A 158 -2.94 -0.76 -5.79
CA ARG A 158 -2.37 0.42 -5.13
C ARG A 158 -1.78 0.08 -3.75
N SER A 159 -2.47 -0.75 -2.97
CA SER A 159 -1.97 -1.21 -1.66
C SER A 159 -0.69 -2.03 -1.81
N THR A 160 -0.64 -2.95 -2.78
CA THR A 160 0.56 -3.75 -3.08
C THR A 160 1.73 -2.88 -3.54
N ALA A 161 1.47 -1.89 -4.41
CA ALA A 161 2.49 -0.96 -4.86
C ALA A 161 3.08 -0.13 -3.71
N LEU A 162 2.23 0.36 -2.80
CA LEU A 162 2.67 1.08 -1.60
C LEU A 162 3.48 0.19 -0.65
N ALA A 163 3.06 -1.06 -0.45
CA ALA A 163 3.80 -2.03 0.36
C ALA A 163 5.19 -2.32 -0.24
N ASN A 164 5.27 -2.57 -1.54
CA ASN A 164 6.54 -2.78 -2.24
C ASN A 164 7.44 -1.54 -2.18
N GLN A 165 6.89 -0.34 -2.34
CA GLN A 165 7.64 0.91 -2.21
C GLN A 165 8.17 1.11 -0.79
N ALA A 166 7.36 0.81 0.23
CA ALA A 166 7.80 0.86 1.63
C ALA A 166 8.92 -0.16 1.89
N GLN A 167 8.80 -1.37 1.37
CA GLN A 167 9.82 -2.41 1.49
C GLN A 167 11.13 -2.01 0.79
N LEU A 168 11.07 -1.48 -0.44
CA LEU A 168 12.24 -0.95 -1.14
C LEU A 168 12.89 0.23 -0.40
N SER A 169 12.08 1.10 0.19
CA SER A 169 12.59 2.20 1.01
C SER A 169 13.29 1.66 2.26
N MET A 170 12.70 0.67 2.93
CA MET A 170 13.28 0.02 4.10
C MET A 170 14.64 -0.63 3.77
N LEU A 171 14.73 -1.36 2.65
CA LEU A 171 15.99 -1.91 2.14
C LEU A 171 17.04 -0.83 1.83
N ARG A 172 16.62 0.29 1.22
CA ARG A 172 17.53 1.43 0.97
C ARG A 172 18.03 2.09 2.25
N TYR A 173 17.22 2.13 3.32
CA TYR A 173 17.64 2.70 4.61
C TYR A 173 18.55 1.76 5.40
N GLN A 174 18.51 0.44 5.15
CA GLN A 174 19.44 -0.52 5.75
C GLN A 174 20.88 -0.38 5.22
N LEU A 175 21.04 0.07 3.98
CA LEU A 175 22.34 0.37 3.40
C LEU A 175 22.57 1.88 3.50
N ASN A 176 23.48 2.33 4.38
CA ASN A 176 23.88 3.74 4.46
C ASN A 176 24.52 4.19 3.12
N PRO A 177 23.81 4.95 2.24
CA PRO A 177 24.34 5.28 0.92
C PRO A 177 25.61 6.11 1.01
N HIS A 178 25.71 6.97 2.01
CA HIS A 178 26.88 7.83 2.24
C HIS A 178 28.12 7.01 2.60
N PHE A 179 27.96 5.97 3.42
CA PHE A 179 29.03 5.03 3.70
C PHE A 179 29.53 4.31 2.42
N LEU A 180 28.58 3.81 1.61
CA LEU A 180 28.93 3.13 0.35
C LEU A 180 29.68 4.05 -0.61
N PHE A 181 29.20 5.28 -0.84
CA PHE A 181 29.88 6.23 -1.72
C PHE A 181 31.27 6.57 -1.21
N ASN A 182 31.43 6.82 0.09
CA ASN A 182 32.72 7.12 0.67
C ASN A 182 33.71 5.94 0.56
N THR A 183 33.22 4.72 0.79
CA THR A 183 34.01 3.49 0.67
C THR A 183 34.48 3.27 -0.78
N LEU A 184 33.57 3.43 -1.76
CA LEU A 184 33.92 3.31 -3.19
C LEU A 184 34.92 4.37 -3.63
N ASN A 185 34.79 5.62 -3.13
CA ASN A 185 35.75 6.67 -3.40
C ASN A 185 37.14 6.34 -2.81
N ALA A 186 37.19 5.84 -1.58
CA ALA A 186 38.44 5.42 -0.95
C ALA A 186 39.12 4.25 -1.73
N ILE A 187 38.33 3.26 -2.18
CA ILE A 187 38.83 2.17 -3.04
C ILE A 187 39.39 2.76 -4.34
N SER A 188 38.70 3.70 -4.98
CA SER A 188 39.17 4.35 -6.21
C SER A 188 40.49 5.09 -6.00
N THR A 189 40.66 5.78 -4.89
CA THR A 189 41.92 6.45 -4.52
C THR A 189 43.05 5.44 -4.35
N LEU A 190 42.82 4.32 -3.63
CA LEU A 190 43.82 3.27 -3.46
C LEU A 190 44.24 2.65 -4.81
N VAL A 191 43.32 2.51 -5.76
CA VAL A 191 43.63 2.01 -7.13
C VAL A 191 44.49 3.03 -7.88
N LEU A 192 44.18 4.33 -7.79
CA LEU A 192 44.98 5.39 -8.41
C LEU A 192 46.41 5.48 -7.82
N ASP A 193 46.51 5.25 -6.52
CA ASP A 193 47.80 5.18 -5.80
C ASP A 193 48.56 3.86 -6.00
N LYS A 194 48.02 2.97 -6.85
CA LYS A 194 48.60 1.63 -7.14
C LYS A 194 48.67 0.72 -5.90
N ALA A 195 47.93 1.02 -4.85
CA ALA A 195 47.78 0.21 -3.63
C ALA A 195 46.77 -0.93 -3.83
N THR A 196 46.94 -1.72 -4.88
CA THR A 196 45.95 -2.72 -5.37
C THR A 196 45.59 -3.76 -4.32
N GLN A 197 46.53 -4.17 -3.47
CA GLN A 197 46.26 -5.15 -2.41
C GLN A 197 45.30 -4.54 -1.36
N GLN A 198 45.55 -3.32 -0.91
CA GLN A 198 44.67 -2.63 0.06
C GLN A 198 43.29 -2.38 -0.53
N ALA A 199 43.19 -1.99 -1.82
CA ALA A 199 41.94 -1.85 -2.51
C ALA A 199 41.12 -3.16 -2.55
N ASN A 200 41.79 -4.29 -2.83
CA ASN A 200 41.14 -5.60 -2.85
C ASN A 200 40.70 -6.08 -1.46
N GLU A 201 41.51 -5.85 -0.44
CA GLU A 201 41.16 -6.12 0.96
C GLU A 201 39.92 -5.31 1.39
N MET A 202 39.88 -4.02 1.06
CA MET A 202 38.74 -3.13 1.36
C MET A 202 37.48 -3.57 0.64
N LEU A 203 37.57 -3.96 -0.64
CA LEU A 203 36.44 -4.49 -1.41
C LEU A 203 35.91 -5.81 -0.82
N THR A 204 36.81 -6.67 -0.36
CA THR A 204 36.46 -7.94 0.29
C THR A 204 35.72 -7.70 1.61
N LYS A 205 36.20 -6.77 2.45
CA LYS A 205 35.54 -6.38 3.70
C LYS A 205 34.17 -5.77 3.44
N LEU A 206 34.07 -4.87 2.44
CA LEU A 206 32.80 -4.27 2.04
C LEU A 206 31.78 -5.34 1.60
N SER A 207 32.21 -6.30 0.77
CA SER A 207 31.35 -7.39 0.31
C SER A 207 30.83 -8.26 1.46
N LYS A 208 31.70 -8.60 2.43
CA LYS A 208 31.30 -9.35 3.63
C LYS A 208 30.29 -8.58 4.47
N PHE A 209 30.56 -7.30 4.73
CA PHE A 209 29.68 -6.42 5.50
C PHE A 209 28.30 -6.27 4.84
N LEU A 210 28.26 -6.02 3.52
CA LEU A 210 26.99 -5.88 2.79
C LEU A 210 26.17 -7.18 2.79
N ARG A 211 26.85 -8.32 2.57
CA ARG A 211 26.18 -9.63 2.64
C ARG A 211 25.54 -9.86 4.01
N TYR A 212 26.30 -9.65 5.08
CA TYR A 212 25.77 -9.79 6.44
C TYR A 212 24.55 -8.88 6.69
N SER A 213 24.65 -7.61 6.28
CA SER A 213 23.56 -6.63 6.45
C SER A 213 22.30 -6.95 5.64
N LEU A 214 22.42 -7.69 4.53
CA LEU A 214 21.28 -8.07 3.67
C LEU A 214 20.69 -9.43 4.04
N ASP A 215 21.51 -10.35 4.57
CA ASP A 215 21.09 -11.73 4.88
C ASP A 215 20.35 -11.84 6.22
N HIS A 216 20.46 -10.83 7.09
CA HIS A 216 19.85 -10.84 8.42
C HIS A 216 18.73 -9.81 8.55
N SER A 217 17.62 -10.23 9.16
CA SER A 217 16.55 -9.31 9.54
C SER A 217 16.96 -8.50 10.79
N PRO A 218 16.53 -7.23 10.90
CA PRO A 218 16.79 -6.44 12.11
C PRO A 218 16.26 -7.04 13.42
N LEU A 219 15.31 -7.97 13.37
CA LEU A 219 14.74 -8.65 14.53
C LEU A 219 15.42 -9.99 14.82
N ASP A 220 16.34 -10.44 13.94
CA ASP A 220 17.10 -11.66 14.20
C ASP A 220 18.05 -11.45 15.38
N ARG A 221 18.34 -12.53 16.09
CA ARG A 221 19.33 -12.56 17.15
C ARG A 221 20.58 -13.27 16.68
N VAL A 222 21.72 -12.71 17.01
CA VAL A 222 23.05 -13.25 16.69
C VAL A 222 23.90 -13.25 17.95
N THR A 223 25.01 -13.99 17.93
CA THR A 223 25.97 -13.92 19.01
C THR A 223 26.66 -12.56 19.06
N LEU A 224 27.00 -12.07 20.24
CA LEU A 224 27.77 -10.83 20.40
C LEU A 224 29.11 -10.92 19.63
N ALA A 225 29.71 -12.08 19.55
CA ALA A 225 30.94 -12.31 18.76
C ALA A 225 30.71 -11.96 17.26
N ASN A 226 29.60 -12.41 16.67
CA ASN A 226 29.25 -12.10 15.27
C ASN A 226 28.95 -10.62 15.06
N GLU A 227 28.26 -9.98 16.02
CA GLU A 227 27.96 -8.55 15.97
C GLU A 227 29.25 -7.71 16.05
N LEU A 228 30.20 -8.12 16.91
CA LEU A 228 31.52 -7.49 17.02
C LEU A 228 32.37 -7.70 15.78
N GLU A 229 32.38 -8.90 15.16
CA GLU A 229 33.05 -9.16 13.90
C GLU A 229 32.53 -8.26 12.79
N THR A 230 31.22 -8.12 12.69
CA THR A 230 30.58 -7.24 11.70
C THR A 230 30.91 -5.77 11.95
N SER A 231 30.88 -5.35 13.22
CA SER A 231 31.28 -3.99 13.62
C SER A 231 32.76 -3.72 13.28
N GLN A 232 33.64 -4.72 13.45
CA GLN A 232 35.06 -4.62 13.09
C GLN A 232 35.24 -4.45 11.58
N LEU A 233 34.49 -5.21 10.75
CA LEU A 233 34.52 -5.01 9.28
C LEU A 233 34.19 -3.57 8.89
N TYR A 234 33.12 -3.01 9.48
CA TYR A 234 32.73 -1.63 9.24
C TYR A 234 33.79 -0.62 9.68
N LEU A 235 34.33 -0.80 10.90
CA LEU A 235 35.38 0.06 11.46
C LEU A 235 36.70 -0.03 10.68
N ASP A 236 37.07 -1.19 10.19
CA ASP A 236 38.25 -1.36 9.35
C ASP A 236 38.15 -0.61 8.02
N ILE A 237 36.95 -0.59 7.43
CA ILE A 237 36.67 0.20 6.22
C ILE A 237 36.79 1.68 6.51
N GLU A 238 36.19 2.16 7.60
CA GLU A 238 36.28 3.56 8.01
C GLU A 238 37.71 3.98 8.38
N LYS A 239 38.50 3.06 8.95
CA LYS A 239 39.91 3.30 9.30
C LYS A 239 40.78 3.60 8.08
N VAL A 240 40.48 3.03 6.91
CA VAL A 240 41.19 3.39 5.65
C VAL A 240 40.93 4.86 5.30
N ARG A 241 39.73 5.38 5.56
CA ARG A 241 39.34 6.75 5.29
C ARG A 241 39.91 7.75 6.28
N PHE A 242 39.91 7.40 7.56
CA PHE A 242 40.34 8.27 8.65
C PHE A 242 41.83 8.11 9.01
N ALA A 243 42.46 7.03 8.54
CA ALA A 243 43.84 6.67 8.83
C ALA A 243 44.15 6.73 10.36
N ASP A 244 45.19 7.40 10.77
CA ASP A 244 45.61 7.53 12.18
C ASP A 244 44.66 8.35 13.04
N ARG A 245 43.70 9.04 12.41
CA ARG A 245 42.68 9.83 13.12
C ARG A 245 41.61 8.95 13.80
N LEU A 246 41.43 7.68 13.41
CA LEU A 246 40.51 6.76 14.05
C LEU A 246 41.26 5.71 14.85
N ARG A 247 41.16 5.78 16.18
CA ARG A 247 41.71 4.81 17.12
C ARG A 247 40.58 3.96 17.68
N LEU A 248 40.81 2.64 17.77
CA LEU A 248 39.80 1.66 18.19
C LEU A 248 40.35 0.88 19.40
N GLN A 249 39.48 0.67 20.39
CA GLN A 249 39.78 -0.17 21.55
C GLN A 249 38.60 -1.10 21.83
N PHE A 250 38.89 -2.38 22.04
CA PHE A 250 37.90 -3.42 22.35
C PHE A 250 38.21 -4.01 23.70
N ASN A 251 37.30 -3.85 24.66
CA ASN A 251 37.38 -4.33 26.04
C ASN A 251 36.24 -5.33 26.25
N ILE A 252 36.38 -6.55 25.74
CA ILE A 252 35.34 -7.57 25.71
C ILE A 252 35.73 -8.69 26.68
N ASP A 253 34.89 -8.98 27.67
CA ASP A 253 35.09 -10.10 28.56
C ASP A 253 34.95 -11.43 27.78
N ALA A 254 35.78 -12.44 28.18
CA ALA A 254 35.88 -13.69 27.41
C ALA A 254 34.58 -14.52 27.43
N ASP A 255 33.73 -14.34 28.42
CA ASP A 255 32.51 -15.13 28.62
C ASP A 255 31.24 -14.57 28.01
N VAL A 256 31.31 -13.38 27.38
CA VAL A 256 30.12 -12.73 26.79
C VAL A 256 29.95 -12.93 25.29
N GLY A 257 30.92 -13.55 24.62
CA GLY A 257 30.87 -13.70 23.15
C GLY A 257 29.67 -14.48 22.62
N GLU A 258 29.17 -15.45 23.38
CA GLU A 258 28.01 -16.29 23.02
C GLU A 258 26.65 -15.66 23.42
N ALA A 259 26.66 -14.47 24.02
CA ALA A 259 25.42 -13.77 24.38
C ALA A 259 24.63 -13.38 23.13
N GLN A 260 23.31 -13.59 23.18
CA GLN A 260 22.40 -13.26 22.07
C GLN A 260 22.04 -11.79 22.10
N VAL A 261 22.31 -11.11 20.97
CA VAL A 261 22.01 -9.68 20.77
C VAL A 261 21.24 -9.48 19.47
N PRO A 262 20.44 -8.41 19.33
CA PRO A 262 19.83 -8.07 18.06
C PRO A 262 20.87 -7.77 16.98
N THR A 263 20.64 -8.23 15.77
CA THR A 263 21.52 -7.96 14.62
C THR A 263 21.68 -6.47 14.36
N LEU A 264 22.87 -6.02 14.03
CA LEU A 264 23.19 -4.61 13.74
C LEU A 264 22.80 -3.66 14.89
N LEU A 265 22.98 -4.11 16.15
CA LEU A 265 22.72 -3.31 17.33
C LEU A 265 23.78 -2.21 17.52
N LEU A 266 25.06 -2.58 17.33
CA LEU A 266 26.20 -1.69 17.55
C LEU A 266 26.42 -0.72 16.39
N GLN A 267 26.10 -1.11 15.17
CA GLN A 267 26.39 -0.32 13.97
C GLN A 267 25.86 1.11 14.01
N PRO A 268 24.57 1.40 14.31
CA PRO A 268 24.08 2.78 14.32
C PRO A 268 24.74 3.65 15.40
N ILE A 269 25.21 3.04 16.49
CA ILE A 269 25.91 3.74 17.58
C ILE A 269 27.32 4.10 17.12
N ILE A 270 28.03 3.15 16.53
CA ILE A 270 29.36 3.35 15.96
C ILE A 270 29.33 4.37 14.82
N GLU A 271 28.33 4.31 13.93
CA GLU A 271 28.13 5.33 12.89
C GLU A 271 27.96 6.73 13.47
N ASN A 272 27.20 6.87 14.54
CA ASN A 272 27.01 8.13 15.24
C ASN A 272 28.32 8.63 15.87
N SER A 273 29.08 7.77 16.54
CA SER A 273 30.37 8.11 17.11
C SER A 273 31.37 8.58 16.03
N ILE A 274 31.40 7.93 14.87
CA ILE A 274 32.23 8.38 13.74
C ILE A 274 31.73 9.73 13.22
N LYS A 275 30.44 9.86 12.94
CA LYS A 275 29.85 11.06 12.33
C LYS A 275 29.91 12.29 13.21
N HIS A 276 29.65 12.13 14.50
CA HIS A 276 29.53 13.25 15.44
C HIS A 276 30.73 13.43 16.34
N GLY A 277 31.46 12.35 16.65
CA GLY A 277 32.69 12.37 17.42
C GLY A 277 33.93 12.62 16.54
N ILE A 278 34.27 11.58 15.74
CA ILE A 278 35.58 11.52 15.05
C ILE A 278 35.68 12.51 13.86
N SER A 279 34.63 12.56 13.00
CA SER A 279 34.71 13.35 11.75
C SER A 279 34.84 14.85 11.97
N LYS A 280 34.40 15.36 13.13
CA LYS A 280 34.43 16.78 13.48
C LYS A 280 35.71 17.21 14.18
N ALA A 281 36.49 16.25 14.72
CA ALA A 281 37.72 16.53 15.41
C ALA A 281 38.93 16.54 14.44
N GLU A 282 39.71 17.60 14.39
CA GLU A 282 40.90 17.70 13.52
C GLU A 282 41.94 16.62 13.86
N ASP A 283 42.15 16.35 15.14
CA ASP A 283 43.09 15.35 15.67
C ASP A 283 42.52 13.93 15.65
N GLY A 284 41.28 13.77 15.14
CA GLY A 284 40.57 12.50 15.19
C GLY A 284 40.08 12.14 16.59
N GLY A 285 39.89 10.84 16.87
CA GLY A 285 39.44 10.40 18.18
C GLY A 285 39.48 8.86 18.35
N THR A 286 39.04 8.44 19.51
CA THR A 286 39.03 7.05 19.93
C THR A 286 37.61 6.58 20.13
N ILE A 287 37.30 5.38 19.62
CA ILE A 287 36.07 4.67 19.91
C ILE A 287 36.43 3.44 20.75
N VAL A 288 35.82 3.33 21.94
CA VAL A 288 35.97 2.21 22.82
C VAL A 288 34.68 1.40 22.80
N ILE A 289 34.77 0.11 22.51
CA ILE A 289 33.64 -0.83 22.60
C ILE A 289 33.94 -1.78 23.75
N ALA A 290 33.09 -1.81 24.76
CA ALA A 290 33.22 -2.67 25.91
C ALA A 290 31.98 -3.54 26.08
N ALA A 291 32.18 -4.80 26.51
CA ALA A 291 31.08 -5.67 26.87
C ALA A 291 31.48 -6.59 28.00
N LYS A 292 30.59 -6.69 29.00
CA LYS A 292 30.78 -7.53 30.17
C LYS A 292 29.47 -8.05 30.72
N LYS A 293 29.54 -9.12 31.53
CA LYS A 293 28.39 -9.57 32.31
C LYS A 293 28.19 -8.64 33.50
N ALA A 294 26.94 -8.16 33.70
CA ALA A 294 26.53 -7.32 34.80
C ALA A 294 25.74 -8.13 35.80
N GLU A 295 25.47 -7.53 36.99
CA GLU A 295 24.64 -8.13 38.01
C GLU A 295 23.23 -8.45 37.51
N GLY A 296 22.59 -9.48 38.06
CA GLY A 296 21.22 -9.88 37.70
C GLY A 296 21.11 -10.60 36.36
N ASP A 297 22.15 -11.30 35.92
CA ASP A 297 22.23 -12.06 34.67
C ASP A 297 21.93 -11.17 33.46
N ARG A 298 22.58 -10.02 33.42
CA ARG A 298 22.44 -9.02 32.33
C ARG A 298 23.75 -8.87 31.54
N LEU A 299 23.63 -8.52 30.29
CA LEU A 299 24.73 -8.14 29.41
C LEU A 299 24.81 -6.61 29.35
N LEU A 300 25.95 -6.06 29.75
CA LEU A 300 26.29 -4.65 29.62
C LEU A 300 27.16 -4.47 28.37
N ILE A 301 26.73 -3.61 27.43
CA ILE A 301 27.51 -3.20 26.30
C ILE A 301 27.66 -1.67 26.32
N GLU A 302 28.85 -1.17 26.12
CA GLU A 302 29.15 0.25 26.09
C GLU A 302 29.88 0.59 24.80
N VAL A 303 29.47 1.69 24.16
CA VAL A 303 30.21 2.34 23.06
C VAL A 303 30.52 3.76 23.53
N ILE A 304 31.80 4.11 23.55
CA ILE A 304 32.29 5.39 24.09
C ILE A 304 33.14 6.05 23.03
N ASP A 305 32.86 7.29 22.69
CA ASP A 305 33.75 8.13 21.87
C ASP A 305 34.32 9.29 22.70
N ASP A 306 35.42 9.85 22.27
CA ASP A 306 36.10 11.02 22.84
C ASP A 306 35.78 12.33 22.07
N GLY A 307 34.63 12.35 21.38
CA GLY A 307 34.16 13.51 20.62
C GLY A 307 33.72 14.69 21.49
N PRO A 308 32.95 15.63 20.93
CA PRO A 308 32.52 16.84 21.68
C PRO A 308 31.45 16.53 22.75
N GLY A 309 30.87 15.32 22.75
CA GLY A 309 29.74 14.98 23.63
C GLY A 309 28.44 15.67 23.20
N VAL A 310 27.49 15.74 24.12
CA VAL A 310 26.17 16.34 23.94
C VAL A 310 25.95 17.38 25.05
N PRO A 311 25.31 18.54 24.76
CA PRO A 311 25.01 19.52 25.80
C PRO A 311 24.20 18.91 26.97
N ASP A 312 24.57 19.23 28.21
CA ASP A 312 23.96 18.64 29.41
C ASP A 312 22.45 18.84 29.50
N HIS A 313 21.92 19.95 28.99
CA HIS A 313 20.49 20.22 28.98
C HIS A 313 19.70 19.29 28.04
N GLU A 314 20.37 18.69 27.05
CA GLU A 314 19.77 17.70 26.16
C GLU A 314 19.78 16.30 26.80
N ILE A 315 20.74 15.99 27.67
CA ILE A 315 20.86 14.71 28.39
C ILE A 315 19.97 14.68 29.65
N ALA A 316 19.84 15.81 30.37
CA ALA A 316 19.15 15.91 31.65
C ALA A 316 17.63 15.69 31.62
N GLY A 317 17.01 15.77 30.46
CA GLY A 317 15.62 15.27 30.29
C GLY A 317 15.66 13.78 30.03
N GLN A 318 15.02 12.94 30.85
CA GLN A 318 14.85 11.47 30.69
C GLN A 318 14.40 11.00 29.28
N LYS A 319 14.48 11.86 28.31
CA LYS A 319 14.14 11.70 26.89
C LYS A 319 15.21 12.33 26.00
N PHE A 320 16.49 12.01 26.22
CA PHE A 320 17.44 12.28 25.17
C PHE A 320 16.99 11.49 23.93
N GLN A 321 16.25 12.17 23.10
CA GLN A 321 16.00 11.75 21.74
C GLN A 321 17.00 12.53 20.92
N PRO A 322 18.05 11.88 20.37
CA PRO A 322 18.88 12.54 19.37
C PRO A 322 17.94 13.10 18.29
N SER A 323 17.74 14.39 18.35
CA SER A 323 16.76 15.12 17.55
C SER A 323 17.16 15.10 16.10
N LYS A 324 17.05 13.99 15.40
CA LYS A 324 17.15 13.79 13.94
C LYS A 324 17.86 12.49 13.51
N GLY A 325 18.19 11.57 14.40
CA GLY A 325 18.83 10.31 14.00
C GLY A 325 17.83 9.14 13.90
N VAL A 326 17.46 8.75 12.69
CA VAL A 326 16.64 7.55 12.43
C VAL A 326 17.28 6.29 13.06
N GLY A 327 18.60 6.24 13.21
CA GLY A 327 19.34 5.08 13.73
C GLY A 327 19.06 4.76 15.20
N ILE A 328 19.10 5.75 16.11
CA ILE A 328 18.91 5.51 17.56
C ILE A 328 17.44 5.23 17.89
N SER A 329 16.50 5.89 17.22
CA SER A 329 15.07 5.57 17.37
C SER A 329 14.77 4.13 16.95
N ASN A 330 15.43 3.64 15.90
CA ASN A 330 15.30 2.26 15.45
C ASN A 330 15.86 1.26 16.47
N ILE A 331 17.00 1.56 17.13
CA ILE A 331 17.54 0.73 18.20
C ILE A 331 16.54 0.63 19.35
N ARG A 332 15.99 1.75 19.82
CA ARG A 332 15.02 1.78 20.93
C ARG A 332 13.78 0.94 20.60
N ASN A 333 13.18 1.15 19.42
CA ASN A 333 12.02 0.39 18.99
C ASN A 333 12.31 -1.11 18.92
N ARG A 334 13.47 -1.49 18.41
CA ARG A 334 13.91 -2.89 18.31
C ARG A 334 14.11 -3.51 19.69
N LEU A 335 14.81 -2.83 20.59
CA LEU A 335 15.00 -3.32 21.96
C LEU A 335 13.66 -3.46 22.69
N GLN A 336 12.74 -2.52 22.48
CA GLN A 336 11.38 -2.59 23.02
C GLN A 336 10.59 -3.78 22.49
N GLU A 337 10.72 -4.08 21.19
CA GLU A 337 10.02 -5.20 20.53
C GLU A 337 10.56 -6.55 20.99
N ILE A 338 11.89 -6.66 21.21
CA ILE A 338 12.53 -7.94 21.58
C ILE A 338 12.47 -8.18 23.08
N TYR A 339 12.72 -7.15 23.90
CA TYR A 339 12.92 -7.31 25.37
C TYR A 339 11.80 -6.67 26.21
N GLY A 340 10.80 -5.99 25.58
CA GLY A 340 9.75 -5.28 26.31
C GLY A 340 10.32 -4.23 27.23
N GLU A 341 10.05 -4.31 28.53
CA GLU A 341 10.57 -3.40 29.56
C GLU A 341 11.91 -3.87 30.18
N SER A 342 12.49 -5.00 29.69
CA SER A 342 13.67 -5.62 30.29
C SER A 342 14.99 -5.12 29.73
N TYR A 343 15.02 -3.92 29.14
CA TYR A 343 16.24 -3.31 28.65
C TYR A 343 16.43 -1.88 29.18
N GLU A 344 17.68 -1.43 29.16
CA GLU A 344 18.02 -0.03 29.38
C GLU A 344 18.92 0.47 28.25
N LEU A 345 18.63 1.68 27.75
CA LEU A 345 19.45 2.38 26.75
C LEU A 345 19.71 3.77 27.29
N ILE A 346 20.94 4.01 27.75
CA ILE A 346 21.35 5.19 28.49
C ILE A 346 22.41 5.95 27.68
N PHE A 347 22.29 7.26 27.65
CA PHE A 347 23.25 8.17 27.03
C PHE A 347 23.81 9.09 28.11
N THR A 348 25.13 9.17 28.23
CA THR A 348 25.82 10.06 29.14
C THR A 348 27.04 10.66 28.49
N ASN A 349 27.46 11.86 28.95
CA ASN A 349 28.76 12.37 28.56
C ASN A 349 29.88 11.52 29.20
N ALA A 350 30.90 11.25 28.38
CA ALA A 350 32.10 10.55 28.86
C ALA A 350 33.08 11.56 29.45
N GLU A 351 33.87 11.13 30.46
CA GLU A 351 34.96 11.93 31.00
C GLU A 351 36.29 11.59 30.31
N PRO A 352 37.12 12.56 29.92
CA PRO A 352 36.96 14.00 30.13
C PRO A 352 36.05 14.68 29.08
N ARG A 353 35.69 14.00 28.00
CA ARG A 353 34.77 14.44 26.94
C ARG A 353 34.27 13.25 26.12
N GLY A 354 33.20 13.46 25.35
CA GLY A 354 32.65 12.47 24.45
C GLY A 354 31.26 11.99 24.86
N LEU A 355 30.74 11.02 24.13
CA LEU A 355 29.46 10.38 24.40
C LEU A 355 29.67 8.92 24.79
N ARG A 356 28.99 8.48 25.83
CA ARG A 356 28.87 7.08 26.24
C ARG A 356 27.45 6.62 25.99
N VAL A 357 27.31 5.56 25.22
CA VAL A 357 26.05 4.85 25.02
C VAL A 357 26.14 3.51 25.74
N THR A 358 25.27 3.31 26.72
CA THR A 358 25.19 2.09 27.51
C THR A 358 23.91 1.33 27.16
N ILE A 359 24.06 0.06 26.81
CA ILE A 359 22.97 -0.89 26.57
C ILE A 359 23.04 -1.97 27.64
N LEU A 360 21.94 -2.19 28.32
CA LEU A 360 21.81 -3.25 29.32
C LEU A 360 20.60 -4.10 28.95
N ILE A 361 20.84 -5.37 28.63
CA ILE A 361 19.83 -6.35 28.18
C ILE A 361 19.97 -7.66 28.95
N PRO A 362 18.94 -8.53 28.95
CA PRO A 362 19.07 -9.87 29.51
C PRO A 362 20.24 -10.66 28.89
N TYR A 363 21.00 -11.37 29.69
CA TYR A 363 22.08 -12.23 29.21
C TYR A 363 21.51 -13.59 28.86
N GLU A 364 21.34 -13.85 27.56
CA GLU A 364 20.82 -15.11 27.05
C GLU A 364 21.89 -15.81 26.20
N ARG A 365 22.01 -17.12 26.32
CA ARG A 365 22.82 -17.99 25.45
C ARG A 365 21.89 -18.91 24.69
N ASN A 366 22.28 -19.30 23.49
CA ASN A 366 21.61 -20.40 22.77
C ASN A 366 21.82 -21.74 23.48
#